data_135b12011117b3708de6a4e806251415
#
_entry.id   135b12011117b3708de6a4e806251415
#
_cell.length_a   1.000
_cell.length_b   1.000
_cell.length_c   1.000
_cell.angle_alpha   90.00
_cell.angle_beta   90.00
_cell.angle_gamma   90.00
#
_symmetry.space_group_name_H-M   'P 1'
#
loop_
_entity.id
_entity.type
_entity.pdbx_description
1 polymer ?
#
loop_
_entity_poly.entity_id
_entity_poly.type
_entity_poly.pdbx_seq_one_letter_code
_entity_poly.pdbx_strand_id
1 'polypeptide(L)'
;MQIKSRYRNRIFFIGLPAVVLLSAVLIRLFLVTTYRVRSDAMLPTYQSGKLLWISRIASPDRGDVVVIKYRQDGEADSRFYLARLIGLPGDSLFLSKGGVVANRQKLKLPTSLLPREPYKIIVPRNDRTYRLTPLSLLAYRRAIEEECSSNISFRRGKLYRDGAETAFFHFRRNYYWILADNPASGPDSRHLGIVPEESIVGVVMNAN
;
A
#
# COMPACT_ATOMS: atom_id res chain seq x y z
N MET A 1 26.14 15.21 55.58
CA MET A 1 24.90 14.74 54.94
C MET A 1 24.49 15.50 53.68
N GLN A 2 25.29 16.43 53.18
CA GLN A 2 24.96 17.28 52.00
C GLN A 2 25.44 16.73 50.62
N ILE A 3 26.36 15.74 50.58
CA ILE A 3 26.93 15.26 49.31
C ILE A 3 25.94 14.43 48.51
N LYS A 4 25.05 13.66 49.13
CA LYS A 4 24.04 12.81 48.44
C LYS A 4 22.97 13.61 47.67
N SER A 5 22.66 14.84 48.09
CA SER A 5 21.64 15.69 47.44
C SER A 5 22.12 16.24 46.10
N ARG A 6 23.37 16.66 46.00
CA ARG A 6 23.95 17.23 44.77
C ARG A 6 24.10 16.19 43.64
N TYR A 7 24.42 14.94 43.99
CA TYR A 7 24.50 13.87 43.00
C TYR A 7 23.12 13.46 42.47
N ARG A 8 22.12 13.40 43.33
CA ARG A 8 20.72 13.07 42.97
C ARG A 8 20.14 14.09 41.99
N ASN A 9 20.39 15.37 42.23
CA ASN A 9 19.91 16.43 41.34
C ASN A 9 20.66 16.41 39.98
N ARG A 10 21.98 16.15 39.95
CA ARG A 10 22.74 16.05 38.71
C ARG A 10 22.29 14.87 37.87
N ILE A 11 22.00 13.73 38.45
CA ILE A 11 21.46 12.55 37.76
C ILE A 11 20.09 12.89 37.15
N PHE A 12 19.25 13.63 37.85
CA PHE A 12 17.93 14.06 37.35
C PHE A 12 18.05 15.04 36.18
N PHE A 13 18.97 16.02 36.27
CA PHE A 13 19.16 17.03 35.22
C PHE A 13 19.81 16.51 33.96
N ILE A 14 20.58 15.41 34.01
CA ILE A 14 21.21 14.79 32.84
C ILE A 14 20.39 13.59 32.37
N GLY A 15 19.86 12.78 33.26
CA GLY A 15 19.12 11.58 32.95
C GLY A 15 17.79 11.83 32.23
N LEU A 16 17.01 12.82 32.70
CA LEU A 16 15.72 13.14 32.07
C LEU A 16 15.85 13.61 30.61
N PRO A 17 16.73 14.57 30.28
CA PRO A 17 16.96 14.94 28.87
C PRO A 17 17.46 13.79 28.01
N ALA A 18 18.33 12.94 28.54
CA ALA A 18 18.84 11.78 27.82
C ALA A 18 17.74 10.76 27.50
N VAL A 19 16.83 10.48 28.43
CA VAL A 19 15.66 9.62 28.21
C VAL A 19 14.72 10.22 27.19
N VAL A 20 14.44 11.52 27.27
CA VAL A 20 13.60 12.22 26.28
C VAL A 20 14.22 12.17 24.88
N LEU A 21 15.51 12.43 24.78
CA LEU A 21 16.22 12.35 23.51
C LEU A 21 16.21 10.92 22.93
N LEU A 22 16.48 9.93 23.78
CA LEU A 22 16.44 8.52 23.35
C LEU A 22 15.05 8.11 22.89
N SER A 23 13.99 8.49 23.62
CA SER A 23 12.61 8.20 23.22
C SER A 23 12.25 8.90 21.90
N ALA A 24 12.65 10.15 21.70
CA ALA A 24 12.44 10.86 20.44
C ALA A 24 13.16 10.18 19.27
N VAL A 25 14.38 9.71 19.48
CA VAL A 25 15.13 8.95 18.47
C VAL A 25 14.42 7.62 18.16
N LEU A 26 13.97 6.89 19.17
CA LEU A 26 13.25 5.62 18.97
C LEU A 26 11.92 5.85 18.23
N ILE A 27 11.15 6.86 18.60
CA ILE A 27 9.93 7.25 17.88
C ILE A 27 10.26 7.54 16.41
N ARG A 28 11.28 8.35 16.16
CA ARG A 28 11.70 8.68 14.80
C ARG A 28 12.12 7.47 13.98
N LEU A 29 12.84 6.53 14.58
CA LEU A 29 13.36 5.35 13.88
C LEU A 29 12.29 4.30 13.60
N PHE A 30 11.34 4.10 14.52
CA PHE A 30 10.41 2.99 14.45
C PHE A 30 8.98 3.37 14.07
N LEU A 31 8.50 4.55 14.48
CA LEU A 31 7.09 4.91 14.33
C LEU A 31 6.84 5.88 13.17
N VAL A 32 7.74 6.82 12.93
CA VAL A 32 7.54 7.88 11.95
C VAL A 32 8.78 8.04 11.08
N THR A 33 8.55 8.18 9.78
CA THR A 33 9.61 8.49 8.82
C THR A 33 9.19 9.64 7.91
N THR A 34 10.10 10.15 7.09
CA THR A 34 9.78 11.17 6.09
C THR A 34 9.95 10.62 4.69
N TYR A 35 9.10 11.06 3.79
CA TYR A 35 9.18 10.73 2.37
C TYR A 35 9.12 12.01 1.54
N ARG A 36 10.05 12.17 0.59
CA ARG A 36 10.01 13.26 -0.40
C ARG A 36 9.29 12.76 -1.64
N VAL A 37 8.22 13.45 -2.03
CA VAL A 37 7.46 13.15 -3.25
C VAL A 37 8.37 13.28 -4.46
N ARG A 38 8.47 12.21 -5.28
CA ARG A 38 9.42 12.15 -6.41
C ARG A 38 8.76 12.24 -7.78
N SER A 39 7.42 12.24 -7.83
CA SER A 39 6.67 12.27 -9.09
C SER A 39 5.38 13.05 -8.92
N ASP A 40 4.75 13.37 -10.03
CA ASP A 40 3.46 14.05 -10.08
C ASP A 40 2.26 13.11 -10.01
N ALA A 41 2.51 11.85 -9.62
CA ALA A 41 1.47 10.80 -9.53
C ALA A 41 0.33 11.14 -8.57
N MET A 42 0.57 12.03 -7.60
CA MET A 42 -0.42 12.43 -6.59
C MET A 42 -0.94 13.85 -6.77
N LEU A 43 -0.72 14.47 -7.93
CA LEU A 43 -1.39 15.74 -8.24
C LEU A 43 -2.91 15.56 -8.37
N PRO A 44 -3.71 16.52 -7.90
CA PRO A 44 -3.34 17.79 -7.28
C PRO A 44 -3.06 17.68 -5.77
N THR A 45 -3.20 16.51 -5.14
CA THR A 45 -3.10 16.34 -3.69
C THR A 45 -1.69 16.65 -3.16
N TYR A 46 -0.66 16.13 -3.83
CA TYR A 46 0.73 16.36 -3.45
C TYR A 46 1.59 16.65 -4.68
N GLN A 47 2.34 17.75 -4.60
CA GLN A 47 3.30 18.15 -5.64
C GLN A 47 4.64 17.43 -5.43
N SER A 48 5.36 17.21 -6.54
CA SER A 48 6.73 16.72 -6.51
C SER A 48 7.63 17.65 -5.68
N GLY A 49 8.56 17.08 -4.93
CA GLY A 49 9.45 17.80 -4.01
C GLY A 49 8.90 17.98 -2.59
N LYS A 50 7.58 17.87 -2.36
CA LYS A 50 6.98 18.01 -1.02
C LYS A 50 7.51 16.93 -0.08
N LEU A 51 7.80 17.30 1.16
CA LEU A 51 8.18 16.39 2.24
C LEU A 51 6.94 16.01 3.03
N LEU A 52 6.71 14.69 3.16
CA LEU A 52 5.57 14.13 3.88
C LEU A 52 6.05 13.34 5.10
N TRP A 53 5.25 13.38 6.15
CA TRP A 53 5.42 12.53 7.33
C TRP A 53 4.64 11.24 7.13
N ILE A 54 5.29 10.11 7.42
CA ILE A 54 4.75 8.78 7.21
C ILE A 54 4.69 8.05 8.53
N SER A 55 3.51 7.60 8.94
CA SER A 55 3.34 6.68 10.05
C SER A 55 3.57 5.24 9.57
N ARG A 56 4.48 4.53 10.24
CA ARG A 56 4.79 3.12 9.95
C ARG A 56 3.93 2.15 10.73
N ILE A 57 3.15 2.65 11.69
CA ILE A 57 2.32 1.85 12.59
C ILE A 57 0.83 2.07 12.40
N ALA A 58 0.45 3.12 11.66
CA ALA A 58 -0.96 3.35 11.35
C ALA A 58 -1.48 2.24 10.45
N SER A 59 -2.62 1.67 10.81
CA SER A 59 -3.35 0.77 9.91
C SER A 59 -3.89 1.56 8.75
N PRO A 60 -3.60 1.15 7.50
CA PRO A 60 -4.10 1.85 6.32
C PRO A 60 -5.61 1.74 6.21
N ASP A 61 -6.30 2.84 5.92
CA ASP A 61 -7.74 2.86 5.69
C ASP A 61 -8.05 3.39 4.28
N ARG A 62 -9.30 3.22 3.86
CA ARG A 62 -9.75 3.63 2.53
C ARG A 62 -9.74 5.14 2.39
N GLY A 63 -9.09 5.62 1.33
CA GLY A 63 -8.88 7.05 1.08
C GLY A 63 -7.51 7.55 1.52
N ASP A 64 -6.82 6.81 2.38
CA ASP A 64 -5.46 7.18 2.79
C ASP A 64 -4.50 7.21 1.63
N VAL A 65 -3.52 8.10 1.73
CA VAL A 65 -2.35 8.06 0.86
C VAL A 65 -1.26 7.27 1.56
N VAL A 66 -0.74 6.28 0.86
CA VAL A 66 0.27 5.35 1.37
C VAL A 66 1.56 5.42 0.55
N VAL A 67 2.67 5.14 1.21
CA VAL A 67 3.94 4.86 0.53
C VAL A 67 4.04 3.36 0.33
N ILE A 68 4.20 2.94 -0.91
CA ILE A 68 4.45 1.55 -1.26
C ILE A 68 5.88 1.36 -1.73
N LYS A 69 6.47 0.22 -1.38
CA LYS A 69 7.73 -0.27 -1.93
C LYS A 69 7.42 -1.34 -2.96
N TYR A 70 7.77 -1.09 -4.20
CA TYR A 70 7.43 -1.98 -5.30
C TYR A 70 8.59 -2.09 -6.29
N ARG A 71 8.80 -3.28 -6.81
CA ARG A 71 9.78 -3.55 -7.86
C ARG A 71 9.02 -3.79 -9.17
N GLN A 72 9.28 -2.96 -10.16
CA GLN A 72 8.72 -3.11 -11.49
C GLN A 72 9.40 -4.26 -12.23
N ASP A 73 8.68 -4.94 -13.10
CA ASP A 73 9.25 -6.04 -13.87
C ASP A 73 10.42 -5.53 -14.73
N GLY A 74 11.55 -6.26 -14.69
CA GLY A 74 12.78 -5.87 -15.36
C GLY A 74 13.68 -4.90 -14.60
N GLU A 75 13.25 -4.37 -13.46
CA GLU A 75 14.11 -3.53 -12.61
C GLU A 75 14.85 -4.36 -11.55
N ALA A 76 16.12 -4.02 -11.31
CA ALA A 76 16.92 -4.67 -10.27
C ALA A 76 16.46 -4.26 -8.87
N ASP A 77 16.11 -2.98 -8.70
CA ASP A 77 15.80 -2.38 -7.41
C ASP A 77 14.32 -2.04 -7.23
N SER A 78 13.84 -2.15 -5.99
CA SER A 78 12.53 -1.67 -5.60
C SER A 78 12.54 -0.15 -5.47
N ARG A 79 11.47 0.50 -5.94
CA ARG A 79 11.25 1.94 -5.79
C ARG A 79 10.09 2.21 -4.84
N PHE A 80 10.07 3.43 -4.31
CA PHE A 80 8.98 3.91 -3.47
C PHE A 80 8.04 4.78 -4.30
N TYR A 81 6.74 4.51 -4.18
CA TYR A 81 5.68 5.25 -4.85
C TYR A 81 4.65 5.71 -3.83
N LEU A 82 4.03 6.85 -4.12
CA LEU A 82 2.83 7.29 -3.42
C LEU A 82 1.60 6.85 -4.20
N ALA A 83 0.61 6.35 -3.49
CA ALA A 83 -0.69 6.01 -4.08
C ALA A 83 -1.81 6.17 -3.05
N ARG A 84 -3.03 6.34 -3.53
CA ARG A 84 -4.23 6.37 -2.70
C ARG A 84 -4.82 4.98 -2.56
N LEU A 85 -5.10 4.60 -1.33
CA LEU A 85 -5.72 3.33 -1.00
C LEU A 85 -7.22 3.38 -1.30
N ILE A 86 -7.66 2.52 -2.22
CA ILE A 86 -9.04 2.50 -2.70
C ILE A 86 -9.77 1.25 -2.22
N GLY A 87 -9.09 0.12 -2.20
CA GLY A 87 -9.65 -1.16 -1.78
C GLY A 87 -8.85 -1.82 -0.69
N LEU A 88 -9.55 -2.21 0.36
CA LEU A 88 -9.04 -2.97 1.49
C LEU A 88 -9.22 -4.47 1.26
N PRO A 89 -8.51 -5.34 1.99
CA PRO A 89 -8.67 -6.79 1.88
C PRO A 89 -10.12 -7.24 2.07
N GLY A 90 -10.66 -7.93 1.07
CA GLY A 90 -12.06 -8.41 1.05
C GLY A 90 -13.04 -7.47 0.34
N ASP A 91 -12.64 -6.29 -0.06
CA ASP A 91 -13.51 -5.34 -0.74
C ASP A 91 -13.93 -5.80 -2.13
N SER A 92 -15.17 -5.48 -2.48
CA SER A 92 -15.68 -5.55 -3.84
C SER A 92 -15.69 -4.16 -4.46
N LEU A 93 -14.82 -3.93 -5.43
CA LEU A 93 -14.69 -2.66 -6.13
C LEU A 93 -15.39 -2.72 -7.48
N PHE A 94 -16.15 -1.68 -7.79
CA PHE A 94 -16.67 -1.44 -9.13
C PHE A 94 -16.11 -0.10 -9.65
N LEU A 95 -15.33 -0.18 -10.70
CA LEU A 95 -14.66 0.96 -11.32
C LEU A 95 -15.35 1.27 -12.65
N SER A 96 -15.73 2.53 -12.84
CA SER A 96 -16.41 2.99 -14.06
C SER A 96 -16.09 4.46 -14.33
N LYS A 97 -16.50 4.98 -15.48
CA LYS A 97 -16.41 6.43 -15.78
C LYS A 97 -17.12 7.30 -14.73
N GLY A 98 -18.15 6.78 -14.05
CA GLY A 98 -18.89 7.48 -13.01
C GLY A 98 -18.23 7.51 -11.64
N GLY A 99 -17.08 6.86 -11.48
CA GLY A 99 -16.35 6.79 -10.22
C GLY A 99 -16.02 5.37 -9.79
N VAL A 100 -15.53 5.27 -8.58
CA VAL A 100 -15.27 4.01 -7.91
C VAL A 100 -16.29 3.79 -6.81
N VAL A 101 -16.85 2.60 -6.78
CA VAL A 101 -17.78 2.14 -5.73
C VAL A 101 -17.08 0.98 -5.01
N ALA A 102 -16.88 1.10 -3.70
CA ALA A 102 -16.36 0.05 -2.83
C ALA A 102 -17.47 -0.41 -1.90
N ASN A 103 -17.80 -1.71 -1.89
CA ASN A 103 -18.84 -2.29 -1.03
C ASN A 103 -20.17 -1.50 -1.07
N ARG A 104 -20.61 -1.07 -2.26
CA ARG A 104 -21.81 -0.26 -2.52
C ARG A 104 -21.70 1.23 -2.10
N GLN A 105 -20.58 1.70 -1.58
CA GLN A 105 -20.34 3.10 -1.27
C GLN A 105 -19.53 3.77 -2.38
N LYS A 106 -20.02 4.90 -2.90
CA LYS A 106 -19.29 5.69 -3.88
C LYS A 106 -18.18 6.48 -3.19
N LEU A 107 -16.97 6.32 -3.71
CA LEU A 107 -15.79 7.03 -3.19
C LEU A 107 -15.66 8.40 -3.85
N LYS A 108 -15.32 9.41 -3.05
CA LYS A 108 -14.90 10.71 -3.54
C LYS A 108 -13.40 10.67 -3.80
N LEU A 109 -13.00 10.66 -5.04
CA LEU A 109 -11.60 10.57 -5.45
C LEU A 109 -11.20 11.82 -6.22
N PRO A 110 -9.98 12.33 -6.03
CA PRO A 110 -9.46 13.46 -6.79
C PRO A 110 -9.06 13.08 -8.23
N THR A 111 -9.07 11.80 -8.56
CA THR A 111 -8.67 11.31 -9.88
C THR A 111 -9.76 11.50 -10.92
N SER A 112 -9.38 12.02 -12.08
CA SER A 112 -10.26 12.22 -13.23
C SER A 112 -10.24 11.08 -14.24
N LEU A 113 -9.21 10.22 -14.19
CA LEU A 113 -9.00 9.16 -15.18
C LEU A 113 -9.47 7.81 -14.64
N LEU A 114 -10.71 7.50 -14.90
CA LEU A 114 -11.34 6.22 -14.61
C LEU A 114 -11.38 5.35 -15.87
N PRO A 115 -11.53 4.02 -15.72
CA PRO A 115 -11.47 3.11 -16.85
C PRO A 115 -12.56 3.43 -17.88
N ARG A 116 -12.22 3.24 -19.17
CA ARG A 116 -13.17 3.42 -20.29
C ARG A 116 -14.33 2.41 -20.18
N GLU A 117 -13.97 1.16 -19.91
CA GLU A 117 -14.91 0.05 -19.71
C GLU A 117 -15.06 -0.24 -18.22
N PRO A 118 -16.31 -0.36 -17.72
CA PRO A 118 -16.53 -0.66 -16.31
C PRO A 118 -16.08 -2.09 -15.99
N TYR A 119 -15.45 -2.27 -14.83
CA TYR A 119 -15.11 -3.60 -14.35
C TYR A 119 -15.28 -3.73 -12.84
N LYS A 120 -15.43 -4.98 -12.40
CA LYS A 120 -15.52 -5.35 -11.01
C LYS A 120 -14.31 -6.18 -10.63
N ILE A 121 -13.70 -5.85 -9.50
CA ILE A 121 -12.60 -6.62 -8.90
C ILE A 121 -12.87 -6.85 -7.42
N ILE A 122 -12.51 -8.02 -6.91
CA ILE A 122 -12.51 -8.30 -5.47
C ILE A 122 -11.08 -8.22 -5.00
N VAL A 123 -10.81 -7.45 -3.95
CA VAL A 123 -9.49 -7.34 -3.36
C VAL A 123 -9.26 -8.55 -2.45
N PRO A 124 -8.26 -9.40 -2.70
CA PRO A 124 -8.11 -10.63 -1.93
C PRO A 124 -7.73 -10.38 -0.46
N ARG A 125 -8.24 -11.26 0.39
CA ARG A 125 -7.90 -11.40 1.79
C ARG A 125 -7.45 -12.84 2.06
N ASN A 126 -6.53 -13.03 2.98
CA ASN A 126 -5.83 -14.28 3.24
C ASN A 126 -6.67 -15.42 3.81
N ASP A 127 -7.92 -15.16 4.20
CA ASP A 127 -8.83 -16.15 4.79
C ASP A 127 -9.83 -16.75 3.79
N ARG A 128 -9.71 -16.43 2.50
CA ARG A 128 -10.72 -16.82 1.49
C ARG A 128 -10.11 -17.34 0.21
N THR A 129 -10.90 -18.17 -0.45
CA THR A 129 -10.63 -18.68 -1.79
C THR A 129 -11.45 -17.87 -2.81
N TYR A 130 -10.82 -17.49 -3.87
CA TYR A 130 -11.41 -16.63 -4.90
C TYR A 130 -11.53 -17.38 -6.22
N ARG A 131 -12.71 -17.26 -6.85
CA ARG A 131 -12.92 -17.76 -8.20
C ARG A 131 -12.15 -16.86 -9.18
N LEU A 132 -11.37 -17.48 -10.04
CA LEU A 132 -10.62 -16.82 -11.08
C LEU A 132 -11.48 -16.62 -12.34
N THR A 133 -11.49 -15.41 -12.83
CA THR A 133 -12.07 -15.03 -14.11
C THR A 133 -10.95 -14.47 -15.00
N PRO A 134 -11.11 -14.43 -16.32
CA PRO A 134 -10.09 -13.82 -17.18
C PRO A 134 -9.70 -12.41 -16.75
N LEU A 135 -10.68 -11.62 -16.30
CA LEU A 135 -10.45 -10.26 -15.82
C LEU A 135 -9.70 -10.22 -14.49
N SER A 136 -10.12 -11.05 -13.51
CA SER A 136 -9.43 -11.08 -12.21
C SER A 136 -8.02 -11.63 -12.34
N LEU A 137 -7.77 -12.55 -13.28
CA LEU A 137 -6.43 -13.07 -13.55
C LEU A 137 -5.46 -11.98 -14.02
N LEU A 138 -5.91 -10.99 -14.77
CA LEU A 138 -5.06 -9.85 -15.15
C LEU A 138 -4.54 -9.10 -13.92
N ALA A 139 -5.43 -8.85 -12.96
CA ALA A 139 -5.09 -8.15 -11.72
C ALA A 139 -4.34 -9.02 -10.71
N TYR A 140 -4.56 -10.34 -10.71
CA TYR A 140 -4.01 -11.25 -9.72
C TYR A 140 -2.74 -11.97 -10.18
N ARG A 141 -2.42 -11.90 -11.47
CA ARG A 141 -1.37 -12.70 -12.10
C ARG A 141 -0.07 -12.67 -11.31
N ARG A 142 0.46 -11.48 -11.07
CA ARG A 142 1.72 -11.31 -10.36
C ARG A 142 1.66 -11.84 -8.92
N ALA A 143 0.57 -11.56 -8.20
CA ALA A 143 0.39 -12.07 -6.85
C ALA A 143 0.35 -13.60 -6.82
N ILE A 144 -0.28 -14.23 -7.81
CA ILE A 144 -0.30 -15.68 -7.96
C ILE A 144 1.10 -16.22 -8.28
N GLU A 145 1.85 -15.56 -9.17
CA GLU A 145 3.24 -15.91 -9.51
C GLU A 145 4.16 -15.82 -8.27
N GLU A 146 3.99 -14.78 -7.44
CA GLU A 146 4.77 -14.58 -6.22
C GLU A 146 4.41 -15.56 -5.08
N GLU A 147 3.14 -15.96 -4.96
CA GLU A 147 2.68 -16.89 -3.91
C GLU A 147 2.80 -18.36 -4.28
N CYS A 148 2.87 -18.66 -5.56
CA CYS A 148 2.84 -20.04 -6.03
C CYS A 148 4.25 -20.58 -6.21
N SER A 149 4.60 -21.60 -5.43
CA SER A 149 5.85 -22.36 -5.57
C SER A 149 5.75 -23.51 -6.57
N SER A 150 4.55 -23.82 -7.06
CA SER A 150 4.26 -24.86 -8.04
C SER A 150 4.52 -24.36 -9.47
N ASN A 151 4.66 -25.29 -10.40
CA ASN A 151 4.74 -24.94 -11.82
C ASN A 151 3.38 -24.40 -12.29
N ILE A 152 3.33 -23.09 -12.59
CA ILE A 152 2.12 -22.41 -13.05
C ILE A 152 2.27 -21.88 -14.47
N SER A 153 1.18 -21.87 -15.19
CA SER A 153 1.09 -21.24 -16.50
C SER A 153 -0.27 -20.58 -16.69
N PHE A 154 -0.27 -19.49 -17.46
CA PHE A 154 -1.48 -18.76 -17.82
C PHE A 154 -1.73 -18.93 -19.31
N ARG A 155 -2.86 -19.53 -19.67
CA ARG A 155 -3.23 -19.76 -21.08
C ARG A 155 -4.70 -19.40 -21.29
N ARG A 156 -4.99 -18.61 -22.33
CA ARG A 156 -6.36 -18.22 -22.72
C ARG A 156 -7.22 -17.70 -21.55
N GLY A 157 -6.64 -16.89 -20.65
CA GLY A 157 -7.35 -16.32 -19.50
C GLY A 157 -7.67 -17.33 -18.39
N LYS A 158 -6.93 -18.43 -18.30
CA LYS A 158 -7.04 -19.46 -17.29
C LYS A 158 -5.71 -19.73 -16.61
N LEU A 159 -5.75 -20.13 -15.34
CA LEU A 159 -4.60 -20.59 -14.58
C LEU A 159 -4.49 -22.11 -14.67
N TYR A 160 -3.29 -22.59 -14.92
CA TYR A 160 -2.92 -24.01 -14.84
C TYR A 160 -1.86 -24.16 -13.74
N ARG A 161 -2.06 -25.15 -12.85
CA ARG A 161 -1.10 -25.55 -11.84
C ARG A 161 -0.73 -27.02 -12.10
N ASP A 162 0.56 -27.30 -12.27
CA ASP A 162 1.06 -28.65 -12.56
C ASP A 162 0.33 -29.33 -13.74
N GLY A 163 -0.01 -28.51 -14.76
CA GLY A 163 -0.70 -28.94 -15.97
C GLY A 163 -2.23 -29.01 -15.88
N ALA A 164 -2.82 -28.91 -14.68
CA ALA A 164 -4.26 -28.94 -14.47
C ALA A 164 -4.87 -27.53 -14.41
N GLU A 165 -6.05 -27.33 -15.03
CA GLU A 165 -6.79 -26.07 -14.92
C GLU A 165 -7.26 -25.84 -13.49
N THR A 166 -7.00 -24.63 -12.97
CA THR A 166 -7.38 -24.22 -11.62
C THR A 166 -8.29 -23.00 -11.69
N ALA A 167 -9.55 -23.18 -11.33
CA ALA A 167 -10.55 -22.12 -11.38
C ALA A 167 -10.63 -21.29 -10.10
N PHE A 168 -9.93 -21.70 -9.06
CA PHE A 168 -9.92 -21.05 -7.74
C PHE A 168 -8.50 -20.88 -7.23
N PHE A 169 -8.28 -19.78 -6.47
CA PHE A 169 -7.00 -19.54 -5.82
C PHE A 169 -7.23 -19.06 -4.38
N HIS A 170 -6.45 -19.60 -3.46
CA HIS A 170 -6.43 -19.18 -2.06
C HIS A 170 -5.18 -18.33 -1.85
N PHE A 171 -5.38 -17.04 -1.57
CA PHE A 171 -4.28 -16.13 -1.26
C PHE A 171 -3.84 -16.29 0.19
N ARG A 172 -2.52 -16.30 0.39
CA ARG A 172 -1.91 -16.42 1.72
C ARG A 172 -1.70 -15.07 2.40
N ARG A 173 -1.81 -13.98 1.62
CA ARG A 173 -1.57 -12.60 2.04
C ARG A 173 -2.83 -11.77 1.86
N ASN A 174 -2.86 -10.65 2.60
CA ASN A 174 -3.80 -9.58 2.34
C ASN A 174 -3.29 -8.72 1.18
N TYR A 175 -4.22 -8.23 0.39
CA TYR A 175 -3.93 -7.36 -0.74
C TYR A 175 -4.74 -6.08 -0.67
N TYR A 176 -4.25 -5.08 -1.37
CA TYR A 176 -4.84 -3.76 -1.49
C TYR A 176 -5.00 -3.38 -2.95
N TRP A 177 -5.95 -2.47 -3.21
CA TRP A 177 -6.12 -1.82 -4.50
C TRP A 177 -5.80 -0.34 -4.35
N ILE A 178 -4.83 0.15 -5.11
CA ILE A 178 -4.33 1.51 -5.04
C ILE A 178 -4.54 2.24 -6.35
N LEU A 179 -4.76 3.56 -6.29
CA LEU A 179 -4.80 4.43 -7.46
C LEU A 179 -3.87 5.64 -7.28
N ALA A 180 -3.30 6.10 -8.37
CA ALA A 180 -2.67 7.41 -8.43
C ALA A 180 -3.76 8.49 -8.60
N ASP A 181 -3.63 9.62 -7.91
CA ASP A 181 -4.53 10.76 -8.10
C ASP A 181 -4.36 11.39 -9.50
N ASN A 182 -3.10 11.33 -10.04
CA ASN A 182 -2.77 11.63 -11.43
C ASN A 182 -2.28 10.37 -12.16
N PRO A 183 -3.18 9.65 -12.83
CA PRO A 183 -2.86 8.36 -13.45
C PRO A 183 -1.86 8.41 -14.60
N ALA A 184 -1.63 9.59 -15.17
CA ALA A 184 -0.66 9.74 -16.26
C ALA A 184 0.79 9.73 -15.78
N SER A 185 1.03 9.86 -14.47
CA SER A 185 2.37 10.13 -13.94
C SER A 185 2.88 9.07 -12.94
N GLY A 186 2.17 7.97 -12.75
CA GLY A 186 2.63 6.92 -11.83
C GLY A 186 1.95 5.58 -12.00
N PRO A 187 2.63 4.50 -11.61
CA PRO A 187 2.05 3.17 -11.60
C PRO A 187 1.01 3.04 -10.47
N ASP A 188 -0.07 2.34 -10.75
CA ASP A 188 -1.09 1.98 -9.78
C ASP A 188 -1.69 0.60 -10.09
N SER A 189 -2.69 0.15 -9.34
CA SER A 189 -3.26 -1.18 -9.47
C SER A 189 -3.86 -1.50 -10.85
N ARG A 190 -4.09 -0.50 -11.70
CA ARG A 190 -4.49 -0.73 -13.10
C ARG A 190 -3.36 -1.33 -13.94
N HIS A 191 -2.12 -1.10 -13.52
CA HIS A 191 -0.89 -1.60 -14.15
C HIS A 191 -0.22 -2.69 -13.32
N LEU A 192 -0.17 -2.49 -12.00
CA LEU A 192 0.52 -3.37 -11.06
C LEU A 192 -0.31 -4.58 -10.62
N GLY A 193 -1.65 -4.49 -10.77
CA GLY A 193 -2.58 -5.42 -10.14
C GLY A 193 -2.76 -5.15 -8.65
N ILE A 194 -3.14 -6.19 -7.91
CA ILE A 194 -3.26 -6.14 -6.44
C ILE A 194 -1.88 -6.01 -5.79
N VAL A 195 -1.81 -5.19 -4.75
CA VAL A 195 -0.56 -4.89 -4.02
C VAL A 195 -0.58 -5.60 -2.68
N PRO A 196 0.43 -6.41 -2.34
CA PRO A 196 0.48 -7.11 -1.07
C PRO A 196 0.71 -6.16 0.10
N GLU A 197 0.20 -6.54 1.28
CA GLU A 197 0.27 -5.74 2.52
C GLU A 197 1.71 -5.36 2.88
N GLU A 198 2.66 -6.24 2.68
CA GLU A 198 4.08 -6.03 2.97
C GLU A 198 4.74 -4.94 2.10
N SER A 199 4.11 -4.62 0.98
CA SER A 199 4.57 -3.52 0.14
C SER A 199 4.21 -2.15 0.71
N ILE A 200 3.27 -2.06 1.65
CA ILE A 200 2.90 -0.80 2.29
C ILE A 200 3.95 -0.45 3.35
N VAL A 201 4.69 0.61 3.11
CA VAL A 201 5.74 1.12 4.01
C VAL A 201 5.13 1.93 5.16
N GLY A 202 4.01 2.61 4.89
CA GLY A 202 3.27 3.37 5.88
C GLY A 202 2.28 4.34 5.26
N VAL A 203 1.54 5.00 6.13
CA VAL A 203 0.43 5.90 5.82
C VAL A 203 0.91 7.34 5.93
N VAL A 204 0.57 8.16 4.95
CA VAL A 204 0.85 9.60 4.99
C VAL A 204 0.02 10.23 6.11
N MET A 205 0.70 10.87 7.04
CA MET A 205 0.05 11.64 8.10
C MET A 205 -0.43 12.96 7.48
N ASN A 206 -1.76 13.14 7.42
CA ASN A 206 -2.31 14.41 6.96
C ASN A 206 -1.90 15.50 7.95
N ALA A 207 -0.99 16.37 7.53
CA ALA A 207 -0.91 17.70 8.08
C ALA A 207 -1.99 18.51 7.35
N ASN A 208 -3.15 18.67 7.99
CA ASN A 208 -4.12 19.67 7.58
C ASN A 208 -3.48 21.06 7.60
#